data_91e34a8d95e8fcb657b1ead8de3f0537
#
_entry.id   91e34a8d95e8fcb657b1ead8de3f0537
#
_cell.length_a   1.000
_cell.length_b   1.000
_cell.length_c   1.000
_cell.angle_alpha   90.00
_cell.angle_beta   90.00
_cell.angle_gamma   90.00
#
_symmetry.space_group_name_H-M   'P 1'
#
loop_
_entity.id
_entity.type
_entity.pdbx_description
1 polymer ?
#
loop_
_entity_poly.entity_id
_entity_poly.type
_entity_poly.pdbx_seq_one_letter_code
_entity_poly.pdbx_strand_id
1 'polypeptide(L)'
;MTASYVYSQPGRVAPATAAKVRAAAERLAYPGPHPGARSLRRGRAGSLGVVLGERLTYAFDDPQAVKFLAGVAEVCAAEGAGLTLVPITGAASDVQRVNEAVVDGFIVWTTSDDDPVLDAVAASGLPAVVHAGPARPGLPVVGIDDRAAAAAVGRLAFAGAARPVVLSFPVNRGRAEALLVGPPGPAVTYPLTRHRWEGYLDAWLQAGGAPGDLRVAVCPVNATALGEAMSDELFRGGDPPDAIAAMSDELALGALRAAAQVGRTVPGAVAITGWDDSDAAASAGLTTVRQSLRDQGRRCARAALGHALPADLDPPGWQVIQRTSTRSLSTRSG
;
A
#
# COMPACT_ATOMS: atom_id res chain seq x y z
N MET A 1 -41.68 -22.52 0.48
CA MET A 1 -41.39 -21.27 1.25
C MET A 1 -41.13 -21.53 2.73
N THR A 2 -41.91 -22.34 3.44
CA THR A 2 -41.77 -22.56 4.91
C THR A 2 -40.39 -23.11 5.34
N ALA A 3 -39.84 -24.08 4.63
CA ALA A 3 -38.51 -24.64 4.95
C ALA A 3 -37.39 -23.56 4.83
N SER A 4 -37.51 -22.67 3.85
CA SER A 4 -36.56 -21.55 3.69
C SER A 4 -36.64 -20.55 4.86
N TYR A 5 -37.83 -20.25 5.36
CA TYR A 5 -38.02 -19.34 6.48
C TYR A 5 -37.47 -19.88 7.80
N VAL A 6 -37.46 -21.20 8.02
CA VAL A 6 -36.87 -21.81 9.21
C VAL A 6 -35.39 -21.47 9.36
N TYR A 7 -34.67 -21.32 8.22
CA TYR A 7 -33.24 -21.00 8.20
C TYR A 7 -32.96 -19.50 8.04
N SER A 8 -33.87 -18.72 7.41
CA SER A 8 -33.61 -17.32 7.07
C SER A 8 -34.33 -16.31 7.96
N GLN A 9 -35.48 -16.69 8.53
CA GLN A 9 -36.32 -15.84 9.37
C GLN A 9 -37.03 -16.70 10.44
N PRO A 10 -36.30 -17.28 11.41
CA PRO A 10 -36.84 -18.26 12.34
C PRO A 10 -38.03 -17.75 13.17
N GLY A 11 -38.12 -16.43 13.41
CA GLY A 11 -39.25 -15.82 14.10
C GLY A 11 -40.56 -15.78 13.29
N ARG A 12 -40.56 -16.09 11.99
CA ARG A 12 -41.76 -16.13 11.13
C ARG A 12 -42.41 -17.52 11.02
N VAL A 13 -41.84 -18.52 11.64
CA VAL A 13 -42.35 -19.91 11.57
C VAL A 13 -42.68 -20.39 12.97
N ALA A 14 -43.89 -20.94 13.13
CA ALA A 14 -44.30 -21.53 14.42
C ALA A 14 -43.28 -22.55 14.92
N PRO A 15 -42.95 -22.57 16.23
CA PRO A 15 -41.90 -23.44 16.79
C PRO A 15 -42.08 -24.93 16.43
N ALA A 16 -43.29 -25.45 16.47
CA ALA A 16 -43.60 -26.83 16.12
C ALA A 16 -43.31 -27.17 14.64
N THR A 17 -43.55 -26.20 13.75
CA THR A 17 -43.25 -26.33 12.31
C THR A 17 -41.75 -26.25 12.05
N ALA A 18 -41.05 -25.36 12.74
CA ALA A 18 -39.59 -25.24 12.67
C ALA A 18 -38.90 -26.54 13.13
N ALA A 19 -39.39 -27.16 14.21
CA ALA A 19 -38.87 -28.44 14.71
C ALA A 19 -39.06 -29.58 13.68
N LYS A 20 -40.21 -29.66 13.06
CA LYS A 20 -40.47 -30.67 12.00
C LYS A 20 -39.53 -30.50 10.80
N VAL A 21 -39.31 -29.28 10.36
CA VAL A 21 -38.39 -28.98 9.22
C VAL A 21 -36.97 -29.34 9.59
N ARG A 22 -36.48 -29.01 10.79
CA ARG A 22 -35.11 -29.37 11.25
C ARG A 22 -34.92 -30.87 11.32
N ALA A 23 -35.88 -31.60 11.91
CA ALA A 23 -35.84 -33.05 12.00
C ALA A 23 -35.85 -33.73 10.60
N ALA A 24 -36.58 -33.14 9.63
CA ALA A 24 -36.55 -33.64 8.26
C ALA A 24 -35.19 -33.36 7.59
N ALA A 25 -34.58 -32.17 7.82
CA ALA A 25 -33.27 -31.80 7.33
C ALA A 25 -32.17 -32.74 7.86
N GLU A 26 -32.22 -33.06 9.17
CA GLU A 26 -31.30 -34.05 9.79
C GLU A 26 -31.38 -35.41 9.14
N ARG A 27 -32.60 -35.93 8.96
CA ARG A 27 -32.82 -37.26 8.29
C ARG A 27 -32.30 -37.28 6.85
N LEU A 28 -32.34 -36.13 6.15
CA LEU A 28 -31.92 -36.02 4.77
C LEU A 28 -30.45 -35.59 4.65
N ALA A 29 -29.71 -35.47 5.76
CA ALA A 29 -28.37 -34.92 5.85
C ALA A 29 -28.27 -33.56 5.10
N TYR A 30 -29.33 -32.74 5.18
CA TYR A 30 -29.38 -31.42 4.53
C TYR A 30 -28.79 -30.34 5.43
N PRO A 31 -27.61 -29.80 5.10
CA PRO A 31 -26.89 -28.84 5.97
C PRO A 31 -27.53 -27.46 6.03
N GLY A 32 -28.65 -27.26 5.35
CA GLY A 32 -29.30 -25.96 5.19
C GLY A 32 -29.14 -25.37 3.78
N PRO A 33 -29.70 -24.17 3.52
CA PRO A 33 -29.58 -23.53 2.22
C PRO A 33 -28.13 -23.25 1.88
N HIS A 34 -27.73 -23.56 0.65
CA HIS A 34 -26.37 -23.31 0.16
C HIS A 34 -25.96 -21.83 0.36
N PRO A 35 -24.78 -21.52 0.90
CA PRO A 35 -24.36 -20.14 1.15
C PRO A 35 -24.50 -19.23 -0.08
N GLY A 36 -24.11 -19.69 -1.27
CA GLY A 36 -24.24 -18.96 -2.53
C GLY A 36 -25.69 -18.66 -2.94
N ALA A 37 -26.64 -19.59 -2.66
CA ALA A 37 -28.07 -19.33 -2.90
C ALA A 37 -28.66 -18.33 -1.91
N ARG A 38 -28.03 -18.16 -0.75
CA ARG A 38 -28.38 -17.21 0.29
C ARG A 38 -27.91 -15.79 -0.10
N SER A 39 -26.68 -15.63 -0.62
CA SER A 39 -26.14 -14.38 -1.10
C SER A 39 -26.91 -13.86 -2.33
N LEU A 40 -27.18 -14.71 -3.32
CA LEU A 40 -28.02 -14.37 -4.47
C LEU A 40 -29.39 -13.84 -4.06
N ARG A 41 -30.03 -14.44 -3.07
CA ARG A 41 -31.36 -14.02 -2.58
C ARG A 41 -31.31 -12.73 -1.76
N ARG A 42 -30.18 -12.40 -1.15
CA ARG A 42 -29.95 -11.16 -0.40
C ARG A 42 -29.48 -10.02 -1.28
N GLY A 43 -29.06 -10.32 -2.54
CA GLY A 43 -28.44 -9.35 -3.43
C GLY A 43 -27.08 -8.84 -2.93
N ARG A 44 -26.44 -9.59 -1.99
CA ARG A 44 -25.14 -9.25 -1.39
C ARG A 44 -24.26 -10.49 -1.30
N ALA A 45 -23.02 -10.35 -1.71
CA ALA A 45 -22.00 -11.40 -1.60
C ALA A 45 -21.59 -11.64 -0.14
N GLY A 46 -21.59 -10.60 0.67
CA GLY A 46 -21.11 -10.61 2.04
C GLY A 46 -19.59 -10.62 2.13
N SER A 47 -18.90 -10.07 1.15
CA SER A 47 -17.42 -10.02 1.10
C SER A 47 -16.93 -8.74 0.43
N LEU A 48 -15.79 -8.19 0.87
CA LEU A 48 -15.04 -7.16 0.17
C LEU A 48 -13.91 -7.76 -0.65
N GLY A 49 -13.71 -7.27 -1.87
CA GLY A 49 -12.57 -7.59 -2.72
C GLY A 49 -11.41 -6.63 -2.50
N VAL A 50 -10.22 -7.15 -2.20
CA VAL A 50 -8.98 -6.38 -2.27
C VAL A 50 -8.20 -6.83 -3.49
N VAL A 51 -8.12 -5.94 -4.48
CA VAL A 51 -7.36 -6.11 -5.70
C VAL A 51 -5.91 -5.71 -5.41
N LEU A 52 -5.00 -6.68 -5.52
CA LEU A 52 -3.59 -6.50 -5.17
C LEU A 52 -2.75 -6.48 -6.44
N GLY A 53 -2.12 -5.34 -6.75
CA GLY A 53 -1.18 -5.15 -7.85
C GLY A 53 0.16 -5.85 -7.67
N GLU A 54 0.24 -6.83 -6.78
CA GLU A 54 1.42 -7.55 -6.35
C GLU A 54 1.16 -9.07 -6.34
N ARG A 55 2.23 -9.86 -6.27
CA ARG A 55 2.08 -11.31 -6.00
C ARG A 55 1.31 -11.51 -4.70
N LEU A 56 0.45 -12.50 -4.65
CA LEU A 56 -0.38 -12.77 -3.47
C LEU A 56 0.46 -12.96 -2.19
N THR A 57 1.66 -13.55 -2.30
CA THR A 57 2.58 -13.71 -1.19
C THR A 57 3.03 -12.38 -0.58
N TYR A 58 3.16 -11.33 -1.40
CA TYR A 58 3.50 -9.98 -0.92
C TYR A 58 2.52 -9.45 0.13
N ALA A 59 1.24 -9.79 0.02
CA ALA A 59 0.22 -9.39 0.99
C ALA A 59 0.52 -9.88 2.42
N PHE A 60 1.36 -10.91 2.55
CA PHE A 60 1.72 -11.54 3.82
C PHE A 60 3.19 -11.35 4.20
N ASP A 61 4.05 -11.04 3.22
CA ASP A 61 5.49 -10.86 3.42
C ASP A 61 5.84 -9.39 3.72
N ASP A 62 5.10 -8.43 3.15
CA ASP A 62 5.31 -7.00 3.40
C ASP A 62 4.58 -6.55 4.69
N PRO A 63 5.31 -6.06 5.72
CA PRO A 63 4.71 -5.66 6.99
C PRO A 63 3.65 -4.55 6.85
N GLN A 64 3.76 -3.69 5.83
CA GLN A 64 2.82 -2.60 5.63
C GLN A 64 1.54 -3.09 4.94
N ALA A 65 1.66 -4.04 3.99
CA ALA A 65 0.52 -4.73 3.41
C ALA A 65 -0.28 -5.47 4.49
N VAL A 66 0.39 -6.16 5.41
CA VAL A 66 -0.24 -6.82 6.56
C VAL A 66 -1.00 -5.83 7.44
N LYS A 67 -0.40 -4.67 7.78
CA LYS A 67 -1.08 -3.62 8.57
C LYS A 67 -2.31 -3.07 7.85
N PHE A 68 -2.23 -2.84 6.55
CA PHE A 68 -3.37 -2.38 5.75
C PHE A 68 -4.49 -3.42 5.75
N LEU A 69 -4.20 -4.66 5.41
CA LEU A 69 -5.18 -5.76 5.41
C LEU A 69 -5.79 -5.99 6.78
N ALA A 70 -5.02 -5.84 7.87
CA ALA A 70 -5.56 -5.88 9.22
C ALA A 70 -6.62 -4.78 9.46
N GLY A 71 -6.38 -3.56 8.97
CA GLY A 71 -7.35 -2.46 9.03
C GLY A 71 -8.62 -2.76 8.22
N VAL A 72 -8.48 -3.35 7.03
CA VAL A 72 -9.64 -3.81 6.23
C VAL A 72 -10.41 -4.90 6.95
N ALA A 73 -9.72 -5.90 7.49
CA ALA A 73 -10.33 -7.04 8.19
C ALA A 73 -11.11 -6.62 9.44
N GLU A 74 -10.64 -5.62 10.19
CA GLU A 74 -11.35 -5.05 11.34
C GLU A 74 -12.74 -4.52 10.96
N VAL A 75 -12.81 -3.76 9.85
CA VAL A 75 -14.09 -3.23 9.36
C VAL A 75 -14.96 -4.36 8.84
N CYS A 76 -14.40 -5.29 8.07
CA CYS A 76 -15.14 -6.46 7.59
C CYS A 76 -15.74 -7.26 8.75
N ALA A 77 -14.98 -7.50 9.82
CA ALA A 77 -15.44 -8.23 11.00
C ALA A 77 -16.58 -7.49 11.72
N ALA A 78 -16.48 -6.16 11.87
CA ALA A 78 -17.52 -5.33 12.48
C ALA A 78 -18.82 -5.33 11.67
N GLU A 79 -18.74 -5.37 10.34
CA GLU A 79 -19.88 -5.34 9.42
C GLU A 79 -20.40 -6.75 9.04
N GLY A 80 -19.77 -7.80 9.57
CA GLY A 80 -20.11 -9.20 9.25
C GLY A 80 -19.83 -9.58 7.80
N ALA A 81 -18.85 -8.94 7.16
CA ALA A 81 -18.39 -9.23 5.81
C ALA A 81 -17.12 -10.11 5.81
N GLY A 82 -16.94 -10.87 4.75
CA GLY A 82 -15.70 -11.57 4.45
C GLY A 82 -14.69 -10.67 3.74
N LEU A 83 -13.48 -11.20 3.55
CA LEU A 83 -12.41 -10.57 2.77
C LEU A 83 -11.97 -11.51 1.67
N THR A 84 -11.98 -11.04 0.43
CA THR A 84 -11.51 -11.76 -0.76
C THR A 84 -10.30 -11.05 -1.33
N LEU A 85 -9.17 -11.74 -1.44
CA LEU A 85 -7.98 -11.21 -2.11
C LEU A 85 -8.05 -11.56 -3.60
N VAL A 86 -7.95 -10.56 -4.47
CA VAL A 86 -7.97 -10.70 -5.92
C VAL A 86 -6.57 -10.35 -6.45
N PRO A 87 -5.70 -11.35 -6.69
CA PRO A 87 -4.35 -11.08 -7.15
C PRO A 87 -4.35 -10.63 -8.61
N ILE A 88 -3.57 -9.59 -8.91
CA ILE A 88 -3.29 -9.14 -10.28
C ILE A 88 -1.82 -9.40 -10.58
N THR A 89 -1.55 -9.97 -11.74
CA THR A 89 -0.22 -10.43 -12.16
C THR A 89 0.33 -9.67 -13.38
N GLY A 90 -0.44 -8.70 -13.91
CA GLY A 90 -0.16 -8.02 -15.17
C GLY A 90 -0.60 -8.82 -16.41
N ALA A 91 -1.29 -9.94 -16.22
CA ALA A 91 -1.81 -10.78 -17.30
C ALA A 91 -3.17 -10.28 -17.82
N ALA A 92 -3.49 -10.61 -19.08
CA ALA A 92 -4.79 -10.28 -19.67
C ALA A 92 -5.99 -10.89 -18.89
N SER A 93 -5.75 -11.97 -18.12
CA SER A 93 -6.78 -12.62 -17.27
C SER A 93 -7.12 -11.82 -16.00
N ASP A 94 -6.40 -10.76 -15.66
CA ASP A 94 -6.63 -10.02 -14.43
C ASP A 94 -7.99 -9.31 -14.44
N VAL A 95 -8.39 -8.74 -15.56
CA VAL A 95 -9.72 -8.16 -15.77
C VAL A 95 -10.83 -9.20 -15.54
N GLN A 96 -10.63 -10.43 -16.03
CA GLN A 96 -11.58 -11.51 -15.82
C GLN A 96 -11.69 -11.88 -14.34
N ARG A 97 -10.57 -11.93 -13.59
CA ARG A 97 -10.59 -12.20 -12.14
C ARG A 97 -11.41 -11.17 -11.37
N VAL A 98 -11.30 -9.89 -11.74
CA VAL A 98 -12.13 -8.82 -11.16
C VAL A 98 -13.61 -9.04 -11.48
N ASN A 99 -13.94 -9.34 -12.77
CA ASN A 99 -15.31 -9.54 -13.20
C ASN A 99 -15.97 -10.79 -12.59
N GLU A 100 -15.18 -11.81 -12.27
CA GLU A 100 -15.64 -13.05 -11.64
C GLU A 100 -15.68 -13.00 -10.11
N ALA A 101 -15.10 -11.95 -9.50
CA ALA A 101 -15.05 -11.81 -8.06
C ALA A 101 -16.47 -11.61 -7.48
N VAL A 102 -16.86 -12.50 -6.57
CA VAL A 102 -18.16 -12.42 -5.87
C VAL A 102 -17.97 -11.57 -4.60
N VAL A 103 -18.16 -10.25 -4.75
CA VAL A 103 -17.91 -9.26 -3.70
C VAL A 103 -18.98 -8.15 -3.72
N ASP A 104 -19.08 -7.38 -2.65
CA ASP A 104 -20.01 -6.24 -2.51
C ASP A 104 -19.32 -4.89 -2.80
N GLY A 105 -18.01 -4.87 -2.93
CA GLY A 105 -17.23 -3.68 -3.22
C GLY A 105 -15.76 -4.01 -3.40
N PHE A 106 -15.01 -3.05 -3.93
CA PHE A 106 -13.60 -3.23 -4.25
C PHE A 106 -12.70 -2.21 -3.56
N ILE A 107 -11.56 -2.68 -3.08
CA ILE A 107 -10.41 -1.87 -2.69
C ILE A 107 -9.31 -2.20 -3.68
N VAL A 108 -8.79 -1.22 -4.43
CA VAL A 108 -7.63 -1.41 -5.27
C VAL A 108 -6.40 -0.92 -4.50
N TRP A 109 -5.51 -1.83 -4.16
CA TRP A 109 -4.23 -1.51 -3.51
C TRP A 109 -3.23 -1.10 -4.57
N THR A 110 -2.84 0.17 -4.56
CA THR A 110 -1.78 0.76 -5.39
C THR A 110 -1.53 0.04 -6.73
N THR A 111 -1.93 0.67 -7.82
CA THR A 111 -1.68 0.13 -9.17
C THR A 111 -1.16 1.21 -10.11
N SER A 112 -0.85 0.85 -11.35
CA SER A 112 -0.35 1.80 -12.34
C SER A 112 -1.48 2.60 -13.00
N ASP A 113 -1.15 3.79 -13.53
CA ASP A 113 -2.10 4.66 -14.22
C ASP A 113 -2.79 3.97 -15.41
N ASP A 114 -2.12 3.02 -16.04
CA ASP A 114 -2.56 2.33 -17.25
C ASP A 114 -3.13 0.91 -16.97
N ASP A 115 -3.44 0.60 -15.69
CA ASP A 115 -3.93 -0.73 -15.36
C ASP A 115 -5.39 -0.93 -15.79
N PRO A 116 -5.69 -1.88 -16.69
CA PRO A 116 -7.05 -2.14 -17.19
C PRO A 116 -8.01 -2.65 -16.09
N VAL A 117 -7.48 -3.10 -14.97
CA VAL A 117 -8.27 -3.54 -13.80
C VAL A 117 -9.09 -2.38 -13.23
N LEU A 118 -8.60 -1.15 -13.31
CA LEU A 118 -9.33 0.03 -12.86
C LEU A 118 -10.63 0.24 -13.63
N ASP A 119 -10.59 0.03 -14.94
CA ASP A 119 -11.79 0.14 -15.80
C ASP A 119 -12.78 -0.99 -15.49
N ALA A 120 -12.30 -2.20 -15.22
CA ALA A 120 -13.14 -3.33 -14.81
C ALA A 120 -13.80 -3.07 -13.44
N VAL A 121 -13.05 -2.55 -12.46
CA VAL A 121 -13.60 -2.17 -11.17
C VAL A 121 -14.65 -1.07 -11.33
N ALA A 122 -14.38 -0.02 -12.09
CA ALA A 122 -15.33 1.06 -12.35
C ALA A 122 -16.60 0.55 -13.07
N ALA A 123 -16.45 -0.35 -14.06
CA ALA A 123 -17.55 -0.92 -14.80
C ALA A 123 -18.44 -1.90 -13.98
N SER A 124 -17.92 -2.41 -12.86
CA SER A 124 -18.68 -3.31 -11.97
C SER A 124 -19.92 -2.65 -11.35
N GLY A 125 -19.94 -1.32 -11.26
CA GLY A 125 -20.99 -0.54 -10.60
C GLY A 125 -21.05 -0.73 -9.07
N LEU A 126 -20.10 -1.47 -8.50
CA LEU A 126 -19.99 -1.66 -7.07
C LEU A 126 -19.25 -0.47 -6.40
N PRO A 127 -19.51 -0.20 -5.12
CA PRO A 127 -18.68 0.73 -4.37
C PRO A 127 -17.20 0.35 -4.46
N ALA A 128 -16.35 1.31 -4.80
CA ALA A 128 -14.93 1.03 -4.95
C ALA A 128 -14.07 2.22 -4.50
N VAL A 129 -12.83 1.93 -4.09
CA VAL A 129 -11.85 2.91 -3.65
C VAL A 129 -10.45 2.47 -4.07
N VAL A 130 -9.61 3.42 -4.42
CA VAL A 130 -8.19 3.17 -4.74
C VAL A 130 -7.33 3.66 -3.59
N HIS A 131 -6.40 2.85 -3.12
CA HIS A 131 -5.39 3.24 -2.14
C HIS A 131 -4.17 3.82 -2.84
N ALA A 132 -3.75 5.03 -2.45
CA ALA A 132 -2.57 5.74 -2.94
C ALA A 132 -2.54 6.02 -4.47
N GLY A 133 -3.67 5.93 -5.13
CA GLY A 133 -3.81 6.21 -6.57
C GLY A 133 -3.66 5.00 -7.49
N PRO A 134 -3.97 5.19 -8.78
CA PRO A 134 -4.28 6.45 -9.46
C PRO A 134 -5.69 6.99 -9.18
N ALA A 135 -5.83 8.32 -9.31
CA ALA A 135 -7.14 8.95 -9.32
C ALA A 135 -7.88 8.66 -10.63
N ARG A 136 -9.15 8.26 -10.53
CA ARG A 136 -10.04 7.99 -11.67
C ARG A 136 -11.42 8.58 -11.39
N PRO A 137 -12.15 9.07 -12.42
CA PRO A 137 -13.55 9.46 -12.24
C PRO A 137 -14.36 8.32 -11.61
N GLY A 138 -15.11 8.61 -10.55
CA GLY A 138 -15.93 7.63 -9.85
C GLY A 138 -15.19 6.69 -8.89
N LEU A 139 -13.87 6.73 -8.83
CA LEU A 139 -13.05 5.96 -7.88
C LEU A 139 -12.32 6.92 -6.92
N PRO A 140 -12.85 7.14 -5.71
CA PRO A 140 -12.18 7.96 -4.71
C PRO A 140 -10.81 7.36 -4.33
N VAL A 141 -9.88 8.23 -3.94
CA VAL A 141 -8.55 7.83 -3.49
C VAL A 141 -8.42 8.06 -1.99
N VAL A 142 -7.88 7.08 -1.29
CA VAL A 142 -7.46 7.17 0.12
C VAL A 142 -5.95 7.03 0.17
N GLY A 143 -5.27 7.99 0.75
CA GLY A 143 -3.81 8.01 0.88
C GLY A 143 -3.36 9.28 1.58
N ILE A 144 -2.08 9.35 1.94
CA ILE A 144 -1.44 10.56 2.46
C ILE A 144 -0.99 11.45 1.29
N ASP A 145 -0.56 12.67 1.59
CA ASP A 145 0.20 13.48 0.62
C ASP A 145 1.65 12.97 0.56
N ASP A 146 1.87 11.97 -0.31
CA ASP A 146 3.17 11.33 -0.48
C ASP A 146 4.24 12.31 -0.96
N ARG A 147 3.89 13.30 -1.81
CA ARG A 147 4.85 14.30 -2.30
C ARG A 147 5.29 15.22 -1.18
N ALA A 148 4.35 15.77 -0.40
CA ALA A 148 4.69 16.63 0.72
C ALA A 148 5.49 15.89 1.80
N ALA A 149 5.14 14.64 2.10
CA ALA A 149 5.84 13.81 3.07
C ALA A 149 7.26 13.46 2.61
N ALA A 150 7.45 13.12 1.32
CA ALA A 150 8.76 12.86 0.73
C ALA A 150 9.64 14.12 0.70
N ALA A 151 9.06 15.28 0.37
CA ALA A 151 9.77 16.54 0.46
C ALA A 151 10.22 16.85 1.89
N ALA A 152 9.36 16.57 2.89
CA ALA A 152 9.68 16.82 4.29
C ALA A 152 10.83 15.93 4.81
N VAL A 153 10.79 14.63 4.57
CA VAL A 153 11.86 13.71 5.00
C VAL A 153 13.12 13.86 4.14
N GLY A 154 12.95 14.17 2.84
CA GLY A 154 14.05 14.45 1.91
C GLY A 154 14.92 15.64 2.33
N ARG A 155 14.33 16.69 2.91
CA ARG A 155 15.11 17.81 3.48
C ARG A 155 16.11 17.36 4.55
N LEU A 156 15.76 16.37 5.35
CA LEU A 156 16.67 15.79 6.35
C LEU A 156 17.74 14.90 5.71
N ALA A 157 17.38 14.14 4.69
CA ALA A 157 18.31 13.28 3.96
C ALA A 157 19.39 14.12 3.25
N PHE A 158 18.95 15.15 2.52
CA PHE A 158 19.80 15.91 1.59
C PHE A 158 20.47 17.14 2.19
N ALA A 159 20.33 17.38 3.51
CA ALA A 159 21.01 18.47 4.20
C ALA A 159 22.54 18.34 4.07
N GLY A 160 23.16 19.21 3.26
CA GLY A 160 24.59 19.21 3.00
C GLY A 160 25.08 18.03 2.16
N ALA A 161 24.21 17.34 1.46
CA ALA A 161 24.58 16.30 0.51
C ALA A 161 25.14 16.88 -0.78
N ALA A 162 26.01 16.12 -1.44
CA ALA A 162 26.53 16.40 -2.77
C ALA A 162 26.17 15.30 -3.78
N ARG A 163 25.90 14.09 -3.31
CA ARG A 163 25.63 12.90 -4.14
C ARG A 163 24.40 12.16 -3.64
N PRO A 164 23.18 12.75 -3.86
CA PRO A 164 21.94 12.15 -3.38
C PRO A 164 21.54 10.94 -4.22
N VAL A 165 20.96 9.95 -3.55
CA VAL A 165 20.29 8.81 -4.19
C VAL A 165 18.94 8.57 -3.54
N VAL A 166 17.93 8.24 -4.35
CA VAL A 166 16.67 7.71 -3.90
C VAL A 166 16.66 6.20 -4.13
N LEU A 167 16.38 5.39 -3.11
CA LEU A 167 16.03 3.99 -3.29
C LEU A 167 14.51 3.89 -3.51
N SER A 168 14.12 3.52 -4.72
CA SER A 168 12.77 3.62 -5.20
C SER A 168 12.08 2.26 -5.29
N PHE A 169 10.77 2.26 -5.19
CA PHE A 169 9.90 1.19 -5.65
C PHE A 169 9.96 1.02 -7.18
N PRO A 170 9.35 -0.05 -7.74
CA PRO A 170 9.15 -0.17 -9.17
C PRO A 170 8.47 1.07 -9.75
N VAL A 171 8.91 1.49 -10.92
CA VAL A 171 8.36 2.66 -11.62
C VAL A 171 7.16 2.32 -12.50
N ASN A 172 7.04 1.04 -12.91
CA ASN A 172 5.96 0.52 -13.73
C ASN A 172 5.78 -0.99 -13.53
N ARG A 173 4.79 -1.57 -14.20
CA ARG A 173 4.48 -3.01 -14.09
C ARG A 173 5.59 -3.96 -14.56
N GLY A 174 6.53 -3.46 -15.37
CA GLY A 174 7.69 -4.25 -15.81
C GLY A 174 8.70 -4.54 -14.70
N ARG A 175 8.68 -3.75 -13.60
CA ARG A 175 9.48 -3.95 -12.39
C ARG A 175 10.98 -4.18 -12.67
N ALA A 176 11.50 -3.56 -13.71
CA ALA A 176 12.91 -3.66 -14.03
C ALA A 176 13.75 -2.87 -13.02
N GLU A 177 14.87 -3.46 -12.62
CA GLU A 177 15.93 -2.75 -11.92
C GLU A 177 16.55 -1.70 -12.85
N ALA A 178 16.80 -0.51 -12.33
CA ALA A 178 17.36 0.58 -13.12
C ALA A 178 18.02 1.63 -12.22
N LEU A 179 19.01 2.33 -12.77
CA LEU A 179 19.53 3.58 -12.20
C LEU A 179 19.09 4.73 -13.12
N LEU A 180 18.15 5.53 -12.64
CA LEU A 180 17.59 6.67 -13.34
C LEU A 180 18.12 7.97 -12.76
N VAL A 181 17.94 9.08 -13.48
CA VAL A 181 18.45 10.40 -13.08
C VAL A 181 17.42 11.48 -13.39
N GLY A 182 17.32 12.47 -12.52
CA GLY A 182 16.49 13.66 -12.72
C GLY A 182 15.01 13.48 -12.35
N PRO A 183 14.10 14.21 -13.00
CA PRO A 183 12.67 14.14 -12.72
C PRO A 183 12.05 12.84 -13.25
N PRO A 184 10.93 12.36 -12.65
CA PRO A 184 10.24 11.20 -13.16
C PRO A 184 9.71 11.45 -14.58
N GLY A 185 10.05 10.56 -15.49
CA GLY A 185 9.57 10.59 -16.89
C GLY A 185 8.22 9.88 -17.04
N PRO A 186 7.65 9.86 -18.26
CA PRO A 186 6.33 9.26 -18.53
C PRO A 186 6.29 7.73 -18.31
N ALA A 187 7.44 7.07 -18.23
CA ALA A 187 7.54 5.65 -17.92
C ALA A 187 7.26 5.32 -16.44
N VAL A 188 7.17 6.34 -15.57
CA VAL A 188 6.82 6.17 -14.14
C VAL A 188 5.30 6.18 -14.03
N THR A 189 4.69 5.02 -14.15
CA THR A 189 3.23 4.85 -14.19
C THR A 189 2.61 4.51 -12.83
N TYR A 190 3.40 4.24 -11.80
CA TYR A 190 2.90 4.11 -10.42
C TYR A 190 2.81 5.49 -9.75
N PRO A 191 1.62 6.02 -9.42
CA PRO A 191 1.45 7.34 -8.81
C PRO A 191 2.19 7.48 -7.48
N LEU A 192 2.14 6.46 -6.63
CA LEU A 192 2.85 6.44 -5.35
C LEU A 192 4.36 6.69 -5.54
N THR A 193 4.99 5.94 -6.44
CA THR A 193 6.42 6.07 -6.76
C THR A 193 6.72 7.47 -7.32
N ARG A 194 5.87 7.95 -8.25
CA ARG A 194 6.02 9.25 -8.89
C ARG A 194 5.93 10.40 -7.87
N HIS A 195 4.91 10.40 -7.00
CA HIS A 195 4.72 11.46 -6.01
C HIS A 195 5.87 11.49 -4.98
N ARG A 196 6.34 10.32 -4.50
CA ARG A 196 7.50 10.28 -3.60
C ARG A 196 8.77 10.77 -4.30
N TRP A 197 9.00 10.35 -5.53
CA TRP A 197 10.14 10.84 -6.32
C TRP A 197 10.08 12.35 -6.53
N GLU A 198 8.94 12.90 -6.95
CA GLU A 198 8.75 14.35 -7.09
C GLU A 198 9.03 15.09 -5.77
N GLY A 199 8.56 14.57 -4.64
CA GLY A 199 8.81 15.15 -3.33
C GLY A 199 10.31 15.12 -2.94
N TYR A 200 11.02 14.05 -3.22
CA TYR A 200 12.47 14.01 -3.03
C TYR A 200 13.20 14.97 -3.97
N LEU A 201 12.75 15.08 -5.20
CA LEU A 201 13.30 16.07 -6.14
C LEU A 201 13.06 17.50 -5.62
N ASP A 202 11.86 17.81 -5.13
CA ASP A 202 11.56 19.13 -4.53
C ASP A 202 12.52 19.43 -3.35
N ALA A 203 12.78 18.45 -2.50
CA ALA A 203 13.73 18.59 -1.38
C ALA A 203 15.17 18.82 -1.86
N TRP A 204 15.60 18.11 -2.91
CA TRP A 204 16.92 18.28 -3.50
C TRP A 204 17.12 19.66 -4.12
N LEU A 205 16.13 20.13 -4.89
CA LEU A 205 16.15 21.47 -5.48
C LEU A 205 16.18 22.57 -4.40
N GLN A 206 15.42 22.40 -3.30
CA GLN A 206 15.45 23.33 -2.15
C GLN A 206 16.81 23.34 -1.44
N ALA A 207 17.55 22.23 -1.47
CA ALA A 207 18.92 22.16 -0.96
C ALA A 207 19.96 22.81 -1.89
N GLY A 208 19.54 23.32 -3.05
CA GLY A 208 20.40 23.96 -4.06
C GLY A 208 20.98 23.01 -5.10
N GLY A 209 20.51 21.76 -5.15
CA GLY A 209 20.94 20.78 -6.14
C GLY A 209 20.32 20.97 -7.51
N ALA A 210 20.90 20.39 -8.54
CA ALA A 210 20.32 20.39 -9.88
C ALA A 210 19.48 19.12 -10.12
N PRO A 211 18.42 19.19 -10.97
CA PRO A 211 17.57 18.02 -11.22
C PRO A 211 18.38 16.81 -11.72
N GLY A 212 19.36 17.05 -12.58
CA GLY A 212 20.21 16.01 -13.18
C GLY A 212 21.17 15.31 -12.22
N ASP A 213 21.32 15.78 -10.98
CA ASP A 213 22.21 15.17 -9.99
C ASP A 213 21.49 14.15 -9.09
N LEU A 214 20.15 14.21 -9.04
CA LEU A 214 19.37 13.25 -8.25
C LEU A 214 19.33 11.90 -8.97
N ARG A 215 20.02 10.92 -8.42
CA ARG A 215 19.98 9.52 -8.88
C ARG A 215 18.85 8.76 -8.20
N VAL A 216 18.20 7.88 -8.95
CA VAL A 216 17.10 7.05 -8.45
C VAL A 216 17.37 5.59 -8.80
N ALA A 217 17.69 4.80 -7.81
CA ALA A 217 17.93 3.37 -7.90
C ALA A 217 16.62 2.61 -7.69
N VAL A 218 16.11 2.00 -8.74
CA VAL A 218 14.83 1.31 -8.76
C VAL A 218 15.01 -0.12 -8.30
N CYS A 219 14.36 -0.49 -7.20
CA CYS A 219 14.30 -1.85 -6.69
C CYS A 219 13.05 -2.56 -7.22
N PRO A 220 13.16 -3.76 -7.79
CA PRO A 220 12.02 -4.49 -8.36
C PRO A 220 11.00 -4.96 -7.33
N VAL A 221 11.40 -5.08 -6.07
CA VAL A 221 10.55 -5.48 -4.94
C VAL A 221 10.94 -4.67 -3.71
N ASN A 222 9.96 -4.37 -2.84
CA ASN A 222 10.20 -3.80 -1.52
C ASN A 222 10.74 -4.86 -0.56
N ALA A 223 12.05 -4.97 -0.45
CA ALA A 223 12.70 -5.95 0.42
C ALA A 223 14.05 -5.44 0.92
N THR A 224 14.34 -5.70 2.20
CA THR A 224 15.61 -5.31 2.86
C THR A 224 16.83 -5.83 2.07
N ALA A 225 16.79 -7.08 1.59
CA ALA A 225 17.90 -7.68 0.84
C ALA A 225 18.19 -6.93 -0.47
N LEU A 226 17.16 -6.40 -1.15
CA LEU A 226 17.36 -5.62 -2.37
C LEU A 226 17.88 -4.21 -2.08
N GLY A 227 17.38 -3.58 -1.01
CA GLY A 227 17.94 -2.32 -0.52
C GLY A 227 19.41 -2.45 -0.16
N GLU A 228 19.80 -3.58 0.45
CA GLU A 228 21.19 -3.91 0.80
C GLU A 228 22.05 -4.09 -0.45
N ALA A 229 21.63 -4.96 -1.40
CA ALA A 229 22.38 -5.23 -2.62
C ALA A 229 22.59 -3.96 -3.47
N MET A 230 21.53 -3.20 -3.70
CA MET A 230 21.57 -1.96 -4.46
C MET A 230 22.50 -0.93 -3.79
N SER A 231 22.42 -0.80 -2.46
CA SER A 231 23.26 0.14 -1.73
C SER A 231 24.72 -0.29 -1.69
N ASP A 232 25.01 -1.59 -1.59
CA ASP A 232 26.38 -2.13 -1.67
C ASP A 232 27.02 -1.81 -3.02
N GLU A 233 26.29 -2.00 -4.13
CA GLU A 233 26.74 -1.65 -5.47
C GLU A 233 27.04 -0.14 -5.58
N LEU A 234 26.11 0.72 -5.09
CA LEU A 234 26.30 2.17 -5.08
C LEU A 234 27.50 2.61 -4.24
N PHE A 235 27.74 1.98 -3.08
CA PHE A 235 28.86 2.33 -2.21
C PHE A 235 30.22 1.87 -2.75
N ARG A 236 30.27 0.78 -3.52
CA ARG A 236 31.48 0.27 -4.17
C ARG A 236 31.78 0.92 -5.53
N GLY A 237 30.79 1.64 -6.08
CA GLY A 237 30.94 2.36 -7.33
C GLY A 237 31.92 3.53 -7.24
N GLY A 238 32.27 4.10 -8.40
CA GLY A 238 33.24 5.22 -8.49
C GLY A 238 32.75 6.54 -7.90
N ASP A 239 31.42 6.69 -7.67
CA ASP A 239 30.81 7.91 -7.11
C ASP A 239 29.78 7.52 -6.02
N PRO A 240 30.24 7.10 -4.83
CA PRO A 240 29.36 6.63 -3.78
C PRO A 240 28.49 7.74 -3.18
N PRO A 241 27.20 7.47 -2.87
CA PRO A 241 26.29 8.46 -2.30
C PRO A 241 26.72 8.89 -0.91
N ASP A 242 26.41 10.14 -0.57
CA ASP A 242 26.51 10.71 0.78
C ASP A 242 25.14 10.99 1.41
N ALA A 243 24.06 10.73 0.67
CA ALA A 243 22.70 10.74 1.15
C ALA A 243 21.85 9.70 0.40
N ILE A 244 21.06 8.94 1.14
CA ILE A 244 20.09 7.97 0.62
C ILE A 244 18.71 8.28 1.21
N ALA A 245 17.72 8.56 0.35
CA ALA A 245 16.33 8.66 0.72
C ALA A 245 15.58 7.43 0.19
N ALA A 246 15.15 6.53 1.07
CA ALA A 246 14.46 5.32 0.67
C ALA A 246 12.93 5.48 0.76
N MET A 247 12.21 4.90 -0.20
CA MET A 247 10.75 4.92 -0.25
C MET A 247 10.08 3.97 0.75
N SER A 248 10.86 3.20 1.51
CA SER A 248 10.39 2.36 2.63
C SER A 248 11.48 2.17 3.68
N ASP A 249 11.07 1.76 4.86
CA ASP A 249 12.01 1.33 5.91
C ASP A 249 12.74 0.05 5.52
N GLU A 250 12.10 -0.86 4.78
CA GLU A 250 12.74 -2.09 4.32
C GLU A 250 13.95 -1.78 3.44
N LEU A 251 13.81 -0.90 2.45
CA LEU A 251 14.93 -0.49 1.60
C LEU A 251 15.99 0.26 2.41
N ALA A 252 15.58 1.15 3.32
CA ALA A 252 16.49 1.91 4.16
C ALA A 252 17.29 1.05 5.14
N LEU A 253 16.67 0.03 5.74
CA LEU A 253 17.34 -0.94 6.60
C LEU A 253 18.40 -1.74 5.83
N GLY A 254 18.11 -2.07 4.57
CA GLY A 254 19.10 -2.63 3.66
C GLY A 254 20.29 -1.69 3.44
N ALA A 255 20.02 -0.42 3.18
CA ALA A 255 21.07 0.59 3.00
C ALA A 255 21.92 0.78 4.27
N LEU A 256 21.31 0.73 5.47
CA LEU A 256 22.05 0.76 6.74
C LEU A 256 23.00 -0.43 6.89
N ARG A 257 22.57 -1.64 6.52
CA ARG A 257 23.40 -2.85 6.53
C ARG A 257 24.57 -2.74 5.56
N ALA A 258 24.31 -2.33 4.32
CA ALA A 258 25.35 -2.11 3.33
C ALA A 258 26.36 -1.06 3.78
N ALA A 259 25.92 0.07 4.35
CA ALA A 259 26.82 1.08 4.89
C ALA A 259 27.74 0.52 5.99
N ALA A 260 27.19 -0.27 6.91
CA ALA A 260 27.97 -0.92 7.97
C ALA A 260 29.01 -1.91 7.41
N GLN A 261 28.65 -2.71 6.41
CA GLN A 261 29.53 -3.70 5.77
C GLN A 261 30.75 -3.05 5.07
N VAL A 262 30.56 -1.87 4.48
CA VAL A 262 31.64 -1.13 3.83
C VAL A 262 32.31 -0.09 4.73
N GLY A 263 31.96 -0.08 6.04
CA GLY A 263 32.56 0.80 7.05
C GLY A 263 32.18 2.28 6.93
N ARG A 264 31.04 2.60 6.28
CA ARG A 264 30.54 3.97 6.17
C ARG A 264 29.72 4.36 7.39
N THR A 265 30.08 5.44 8.05
CA THR A 265 29.37 5.94 9.23
C THR A 265 28.05 6.61 8.82
N VAL A 266 26.98 6.29 9.55
CA VAL A 266 25.67 6.94 9.39
C VAL A 266 25.43 7.79 10.67
N PRO A 267 25.14 9.08 10.57
CA PRO A 267 24.95 9.90 9.37
C PRO A 267 26.24 10.57 8.84
N GLY A 268 27.42 10.26 9.41
CA GLY A 268 28.67 10.98 9.13
C GLY A 268 29.06 10.95 7.65
N ALA A 269 29.27 9.76 7.08
CA ALA A 269 29.64 9.57 5.67
C ALA A 269 28.42 9.48 4.74
N VAL A 270 27.28 9.02 5.22
CA VAL A 270 26.02 8.94 4.46
C VAL A 270 24.83 9.15 5.39
N ALA A 271 23.92 10.08 5.06
CA ALA A 271 22.63 10.21 5.72
C ALA A 271 21.63 9.25 5.07
N ILE A 272 20.78 8.59 5.88
CA ILE A 272 19.80 7.62 5.38
C ILE A 272 18.43 7.90 5.98
N THR A 273 17.38 7.95 5.14
CA THR A 273 15.98 8.05 5.58
C THR A 273 15.15 6.92 5.02
N GLY A 274 14.10 6.55 5.75
CA GLY A 274 13.12 5.54 5.36
C GLY A 274 11.70 6.07 5.32
N TRP A 275 10.74 5.14 5.38
CA TRP A 275 9.31 5.41 5.30
C TRP A 275 8.54 4.28 5.99
N ASP A 276 7.51 4.61 6.80
CA ASP A 276 6.54 3.77 7.51
C ASP A 276 6.71 3.68 9.03
N ASP A 277 7.82 4.11 9.59
CA ASP A 277 8.12 4.08 11.02
C ASP A 277 7.88 2.69 11.63
N SER A 278 8.52 1.69 11.06
CA SER A 278 8.49 0.32 11.56
C SER A 278 9.28 0.18 12.88
N ASP A 279 8.97 -0.86 13.66
CA ASP A 279 9.69 -1.16 14.89
C ASP A 279 11.20 -1.41 14.63
N ALA A 280 11.52 -2.02 13.49
CA ALA A 280 12.90 -2.22 13.07
C ALA A 280 13.60 -0.89 12.75
N ALA A 281 12.93 0.05 12.08
CA ALA A 281 13.43 1.38 11.81
C ALA A 281 13.66 2.17 13.12
N ALA A 282 12.72 2.06 14.06
CA ALA A 282 12.87 2.68 15.38
C ALA A 282 14.09 2.14 16.13
N SER A 283 14.26 0.82 16.14
CA SER A 283 15.40 0.14 16.78
C SER A 283 16.74 0.48 16.13
N ALA A 284 16.76 0.70 14.81
CA ALA A 284 17.93 1.10 14.05
C ALA A 284 18.26 2.60 14.12
N GLY A 285 17.45 3.40 14.81
CA GLY A 285 17.61 4.85 14.85
C GLY A 285 17.36 5.53 13.50
N LEU A 286 16.54 4.95 12.63
CA LEU A 286 16.27 5.43 11.29
C LEU A 286 15.27 6.62 11.31
N THR A 287 15.65 7.73 10.71
CA THR A 287 14.77 8.85 10.38
C THR A 287 13.79 8.42 9.30
N THR A 288 12.49 8.61 9.49
CA THR A 288 11.46 8.02 8.65
C THR A 288 10.18 8.86 8.61
N VAL A 289 9.24 8.50 7.74
CA VAL A 289 7.88 9.05 7.74
C VAL A 289 6.96 8.06 8.45
N ARG A 290 6.29 8.50 9.52
CA ARG A 290 5.22 7.74 10.15
C ARG A 290 3.92 7.96 9.42
N GLN A 291 3.24 6.87 9.09
CA GLN A 291 1.87 6.84 8.59
C GLN A 291 1.13 5.62 9.16
N SER A 292 -0.20 5.62 9.10
CA SER A 292 -0.99 4.48 9.57
C SER A 292 -1.66 3.74 8.41
N LEU A 293 -1.00 2.72 7.86
CA LEU A 293 -1.61 1.86 6.83
C LEU A 293 -2.86 1.13 7.35
N ARG A 294 -2.88 0.81 8.66
CA ARG A 294 -4.07 0.21 9.29
C ARG A 294 -5.28 1.15 9.27
N ASP A 295 -5.08 2.45 9.54
CA ASP A 295 -6.16 3.43 9.45
C ASP A 295 -6.59 3.66 7.99
N GLN A 296 -5.65 3.73 7.06
CA GLN A 296 -5.94 3.82 5.63
C GLN A 296 -6.74 2.60 5.16
N GLY A 297 -6.40 1.39 5.63
CA GLY A 297 -7.17 0.16 5.37
C GLY A 297 -8.61 0.24 5.88
N ARG A 298 -8.82 0.75 7.11
CA ARG A 298 -10.19 0.98 7.64
C ARG A 298 -10.98 1.96 6.79
N ARG A 299 -10.36 3.07 6.36
CA ARG A 299 -11.01 4.08 5.52
C ARG A 299 -11.40 3.49 4.16
N CYS A 300 -10.49 2.75 3.53
CA CYS A 300 -10.77 2.04 2.28
C CYS A 300 -11.92 1.04 2.43
N ALA A 301 -11.92 0.25 3.49
CA ALA A 301 -12.99 -0.74 3.72
C ALA A 301 -14.37 -0.10 3.89
N ARG A 302 -14.46 1.00 4.66
CA ARG A 302 -15.72 1.75 4.81
C ARG A 302 -16.20 2.28 3.46
N ALA A 303 -15.32 2.91 2.68
CA ALA A 303 -15.67 3.41 1.34
C ALA A 303 -16.16 2.29 0.41
N ALA A 304 -15.46 1.15 0.39
CA ALA A 304 -15.83 -0.01 -0.43
C ALA A 304 -17.10 -0.73 0.05
N LEU A 305 -17.54 -0.52 1.29
CA LEU A 305 -18.85 -0.96 1.79
C LEU A 305 -19.97 0.04 1.48
N GLY A 306 -19.68 1.13 0.78
CA GLY A 306 -20.64 2.15 0.40
C GLY A 306 -20.91 3.20 1.50
N HIS A 307 -20.10 3.22 2.57
CA HIS A 307 -20.16 4.33 3.52
C HIS A 307 -19.54 5.57 2.85
N ALA A 308 -20.25 6.69 2.92
CA ALA A 308 -19.72 7.94 2.41
C ALA A 308 -18.39 8.26 3.11
N LEU A 309 -17.34 8.53 2.33
CA LEU A 309 -16.20 9.25 2.87
C LEU A 309 -16.68 10.69 3.07
N PRO A 310 -16.66 11.23 4.29
CA PRO A 310 -17.02 12.64 4.51
C PRO A 310 -16.18 13.51 3.57
N ALA A 311 -16.81 14.49 2.91
CA ALA A 311 -16.15 15.39 1.96
C ALA A 311 -15.06 16.24 2.64
N ASP A 312 -15.16 16.40 3.95
CA ASP A 312 -14.28 17.13 4.85
C ASP A 312 -13.36 16.20 5.66
N LEU A 313 -13.32 14.89 5.30
CA LEU A 313 -12.41 13.96 5.96
C LEU A 313 -10.97 14.36 5.64
N ASP A 314 -10.27 14.85 6.66
CA ASP A 314 -8.84 15.09 6.54
C ASP A 314 -8.13 13.85 5.96
N PRO A 315 -7.20 14.03 5.01
CA PRO A 315 -6.39 12.92 4.53
C PRO A 315 -5.72 12.23 5.72
N PRO A 316 -5.40 10.92 5.61
CA PRO A 316 -4.65 10.24 6.65
C PRO A 316 -3.40 11.04 7.03
N GLY A 317 -3.20 11.24 8.33
CA GLY A 317 -2.05 12.02 8.81
C GLY A 317 -0.72 11.30 8.57
N TRP A 318 0.33 12.10 8.38
CA TRP A 318 1.71 11.63 8.38
C TRP A 318 2.59 12.57 9.22
N GLN A 319 3.75 12.08 9.66
CA GLN A 319 4.72 12.83 10.45
C GLN A 319 6.14 12.36 10.15
N VAL A 320 7.08 13.28 10.01
CA VAL A 320 8.50 12.94 9.98
C VAL A 320 8.98 12.63 11.39
N ILE A 321 9.59 11.48 11.58
CA ILE A 321 10.22 11.04 12.83
C ILE A 321 11.73 11.11 12.63
N GLN A 322 12.34 12.18 13.11
CA GLN A 322 13.78 12.35 13.03
C GLN A 322 14.47 11.52 14.10
N ARG A 323 15.53 10.79 13.71
CA ARG A 323 16.39 9.97 14.55
C ARG A 323 17.85 10.19 14.18
N THR A 324 18.71 9.24 14.58
CA THR A 324 20.17 9.37 14.48
C THR A 324 20.74 9.12 13.07
N SER A 325 19.96 8.60 12.13
CA SER A 325 20.44 8.31 10.77
C SER A 325 20.55 9.53 9.85
N THR A 326 20.13 10.71 10.31
CA THR A 326 20.30 11.99 9.63
C THR A 326 21.02 13.00 10.51
N ARG A 327 21.65 13.98 9.87
CA ARG A 327 22.30 15.10 10.56
C ARG A 327 21.24 15.99 11.20
N SER A 328 21.50 16.56 12.35
CA SER A 328 20.64 17.63 12.91
C SER A 328 20.69 18.83 11.99
N LEU A 329 19.52 19.35 11.61
CA LEU A 329 19.46 20.65 10.94
C LEU A 329 19.97 21.69 11.95
N SER A 330 21.17 22.22 11.74
CA SER A 330 21.61 23.39 12.50
C SER A 330 20.63 24.53 12.20
N THR A 331 19.85 24.95 13.18
CA THR A 331 19.19 26.26 13.13
C THR A 331 20.29 27.29 12.96
N ARG A 332 20.51 27.78 11.73
CA ARG A 332 21.27 29.02 11.54
C ARG A 332 20.46 30.10 12.23
N SER A 333 20.89 30.45 13.45
CA SER A 333 20.50 31.71 14.05
C SER A 333 21.05 32.79 13.14
N GLY A 334 20.18 33.42 12.35
CA GLY A 334 20.46 34.61 11.60
C GLY A 334 20.05 35.82 12.43
#